data_2e28b7d800ab7dab8901581116bbb4a5
#
_entry.id   2e28b7d800ab7dab8901581116bbb4a5
#
_cell.length_a   1.000
_cell.length_b   1.000
_cell.length_c   1.000
_cell.angle_alpha   90.00
_cell.angle_beta   90.00
_cell.angle_gamma   90.00
#
_symmetry.space_group_name_H-M   'P 1'
#
loop_
_entity.id
_entity.type
_entity.pdbx_description
1 polymer ?
#
loop_
_entity_poly.entity_id
_entity_poly.type
_entity_poly.pdbx_seq_one_letter_code
_entity_poly.pdbx_strand_id
1 'polypeptide(L)'
;MLRAAGDITGERQFIIIGSQSIHAKHPDRFAGATISLELDLFAKNHPERTEQLNAIGQESRFHETYGYYADPVDSTTAVLPKGWQGRLINMPVTETNGVAGLCLDPHDLLISKYVAHREKDIDFNREVMASGVVDAERLLALVDITPVDETARRRMRGYIEHDRRLADSAPAKADLAGNTDK
;
A
#
# COMPACT_ATOMS: atom_id res chain seq x y z
N MET A 1 -12.81 -5.13 -8.77
CA MET A 1 -12.93 -3.82 -8.09
C MET A 1 -12.74 -2.66 -9.07
N LEU A 2 -11.57 -2.42 -9.69
CA LEU A 2 -11.27 -1.22 -10.51
C LEU A 2 -12.29 -0.98 -11.63
N ARG A 3 -12.73 -2.04 -12.35
CA ARG A 3 -13.78 -1.91 -13.36
C ARG A 3 -15.08 -1.36 -12.76
N ALA A 4 -15.55 -1.94 -11.64
CA ALA A 4 -16.76 -1.47 -10.98
C ALA A 4 -16.63 -0.02 -10.48
N ALA A 5 -15.47 0.35 -9.94
CA ALA A 5 -15.19 1.72 -9.54
C ALA A 5 -15.28 2.69 -10.72
N GLY A 6 -14.70 2.33 -11.86
CA GLY A 6 -14.78 3.12 -13.09
C GLY A 6 -16.20 3.24 -13.66
N ASP A 7 -16.97 2.16 -13.62
CA ASP A 7 -18.37 2.13 -14.11
C ASP A 7 -19.28 3.02 -13.24
N ILE A 8 -19.04 3.06 -11.90
CA ILE A 8 -19.83 3.87 -10.96
C ILE A 8 -19.48 5.35 -11.06
N THR A 9 -18.18 5.68 -11.08
CA THR A 9 -17.71 7.06 -10.96
C THR A 9 -17.48 7.77 -12.31
N GLY A 10 -17.36 7.01 -13.40
CA GLY A 10 -16.88 7.51 -14.69
C GLY A 10 -15.39 7.89 -14.71
N GLU A 11 -14.65 7.61 -13.60
CA GLU A 11 -13.21 7.87 -13.50
C GLU A 11 -12.40 6.74 -14.12
N ARG A 12 -11.24 7.08 -14.69
CA ARG A 12 -10.34 6.10 -15.35
C ARG A 12 -9.07 5.83 -14.58
N GLN A 13 -8.76 6.63 -13.56
CA GLN A 13 -7.56 6.46 -12.75
C GLN A 13 -7.89 6.58 -11.26
N PHE A 14 -7.53 5.57 -10.50
CA PHE A 14 -7.69 5.55 -9.04
C PHE A 14 -6.33 5.45 -8.37
N ILE A 15 -6.13 6.21 -7.29
CA ILE A 15 -4.94 6.09 -6.44
C ILE A 15 -5.27 5.12 -5.32
N ILE A 16 -4.39 4.15 -5.09
CA ILE A 16 -4.49 3.11 -4.07
C ILE A 16 -3.40 3.37 -3.03
N ILE A 17 -3.79 3.60 -1.75
CA ILE A 17 -2.86 4.02 -0.70
C ILE A 17 -2.71 3.03 0.45
N GLY A 18 -3.56 2.02 0.53
CA GLY A 18 -3.52 1.00 1.59
C GLY A 18 -2.49 -0.10 1.37
N SER A 19 -2.52 -1.11 2.24
CA SER A 19 -1.59 -2.27 2.21
C SER A 19 -1.59 -3.01 0.88
N GLN A 20 -2.70 -3.02 0.17
CA GLN A 20 -2.85 -3.63 -1.16
C GLN A 20 -1.90 -3.02 -2.22
N SER A 21 -1.38 -1.79 -2.00
CA SER A 21 -0.41 -1.16 -2.90
C SER A 21 0.87 -1.98 -3.08
N ILE A 22 1.26 -2.81 -2.09
CA ILE A 22 2.46 -3.63 -2.15
C ILE A 22 2.43 -4.61 -3.32
N HIS A 23 1.23 -5.09 -3.70
CA HIS A 23 1.04 -6.07 -4.76
C HIS A 23 1.30 -5.53 -6.16
N ALA A 24 1.30 -4.22 -6.37
CA ALA A 24 1.64 -3.63 -7.66
C ALA A 24 3.05 -4.01 -8.12
N LYS A 25 3.97 -4.17 -7.19
CA LYS A 25 5.38 -4.50 -7.46
C LYS A 25 5.73 -5.94 -7.06
N HIS A 26 5.03 -6.50 -6.09
CA HIS A 26 5.33 -7.80 -5.49
C HIS A 26 4.06 -8.64 -5.30
N PRO A 27 3.38 -9.06 -6.39
CA PRO A 27 2.05 -9.66 -6.33
C PRO A 27 2.01 -10.97 -5.53
N ASP A 28 3.10 -11.74 -5.52
CA ASP A 28 3.12 -13.08 -4.93
C ASP A 28 3.85 -13.15 -3.57
N ARG A 29 4.37 -12.03 -3.07
CA ARG A 29 5.30 -12.05 -1.93
C ARG A 29 4.67 -11.86 -0.55
N PHE A 30 3.49 -11.25 -0.47
CA PHE A 30 2.88 -10.80 0.79
C PHE A 30 1.48 -11.39 0.96
N ALA A 31 1.40 -12.73 1.05
CA ALA A 31 0.12 -13.41 1.24
C ALA A 31 -0.58 -13.00 2.55
N GLY A 32 0.17 -12.69 3.62
CA GLY A 32 -0.36 -12.16 4.87
C GLY A 32 -0.91 -10.72 4.76
N ALA A 33 -0.28 -9.89 3.93
CA ALA A 33 -0.74 -8.53 3.63
C ALA A 33 -1.95 -8.52 2.67
N THR A 34 -2.21 -9.63 1.98
CA THR A 34 -3.35 -9.81 1.07
C THR A 34 -4.69 -10.08 1.77
N ILE A 35 -4.67 -10.34 3.07
CA ILE A 35 -5.90 -10.64 3.83
C ILE A 35 -6.75 -9.37 4.07
N SER A 36 -6.29 -8.17 3.68
CA SER A 36 -7.15 -7.00 3.68
C SER A 36 -8.26 -7.18 2.64
N LEU A 37 -9.50 -7.29 3.11
CA LEU A 37 -10.69 -7.34 2.26
C LEU A 37 -11.01 -5.95 1.68
N GLU A 38 -10.39 -4.93 2.20
CA GLU A 38 -10.57 -3.52 1.83
C GLU A 38 -9.51 -3.07 0.82
N LEU A 39 -9.92 -2.24 -0.11
CA LEU A 39 -9.04 -1.52 -1.02
C LEU A 39 -9.22 -0.01 -0.75
N ASP A 40 -8.23 0.61 -0.09
CA ASP A 40 -8.20 2.04 0.17
C ASP A 40 -7.89 2.79 -1.14
N LEU A 41 -8.87 3.47 -1.71
CA LEU A 41 -8.69 4.15 -2.99
C LEU A 41 -9.48 5.46 -3.11
N PHE A 42 -9.02 6.33 -3.99
CA PHE A 42 -9.74 7.54 -4.37
C PHE A 42 -9.58 7.86 -5.87
N ALA A 43 -10.55 8.59 -6.41
CA ALA A 43 -10.56 9.05 -7.79
C ALA A 43 -9.45 10.11 -7.98
N LYS A 44 -8.54 9.89 -8.95
CA LYS A 44 -7.35 10.73 -9.12
C LYS A 44 -7.67 12.12 -9.68
N ASN A 45 -8.51 12.17 -10.73
CA ASN A 45 -8.77 13.40 -11.45
C ASN A 45 -10.04 14.12 -10.97
N HIS A 46 -10.95 13.37 -10.34
CA HIS A 46 -12.23 13.85 -9.81
C HIS A 46 -12.43 13.37 -8.37
N PRO A 47 -11.66 13.90 -7.38
CA PRO A 47 -11.73 13.46 -5.98
C PRO A 47 -13.13 13.52 -5.38
N GLU A 48 -13.96 14.47 -5.84
CA GLU A 48 -15.36 14.64 -5.42
C GLU A 48 -16.26 13.42 -5.77
N ARG A 49 -15.81 12.56 -6.68
CA ARG A 49 -16.54 11.35 -7.06
C ARG A 49 -16.19 10.15 -6.20
N THR A 50 -15.18 10.26 -5.33
CA THR A 50 -14.71 9.14 -4.50
C THR A 50 -15.80 8.60 -3.59
N GLU A 51 -16.68 9.45 -3.05
CA GLU A 51 -17.79 9.03 -2.20
C GLU A 51 -18.78 8.08 -2.90
N GLN A 52 -18.87 8.11 -4.24
CA GLN A 52 -19.71 7.19 -5.00
C GLN A 52 -19.26 5.74 -4.86
N LEU A 53 -18.00 5.49 -4.50
CA LEU A 53 -17.44 4.17 -4.25
C LEU A 53 -18.07 3.46 -3.05
N ASN A 54 -18.79 4.18 -2.17
CA ASN A 54 -19.60 3.57 -1.10
C ASN A 54 -20.62 2.56 -1.65
N ALA A 55 -21.04 2.68 -2.91
CA ALA A 55 -21.92 1.71 -3.56
C ALA A 55 -21.29 0.30 -3.69
N ILE A 56 -19.96 0.21 -3.62
CA ILE A 56 -19.18 -1.05 -3.57
C ILE A 56 -18.32 -1.13 -2.31
N GLY A 57 -18.68 -0.34 -1.28
CA GLY A 57 -18.03 -0.28 0.03
C GLY A 57 -18.42 -1.44 0.94
N GLN A 58 -18.02 -1.33 2.21
CA GLN A 58 -18.37 -2.28 3.27
C GLN A 58 -19.89 -2.44 3.36
N GLU A 59 -20.36 -3.68 3.59
CA GLU A 59 -21.80 -4.03 3.71
C GLU A 59 -22.64 -3.81 2.43
N SER A 60 -22.00 -3.48 1.29
CA SER A 60 -22.69 -3.42 0.01
C SER A 60 -22.99 -4.81 -0.55
N ARG A 61 -23.92 -4.90 -1.52
CA ARG A 61 -24.15 -6.13 -2.29
C ARG A 61 -22.90 -6.60 -3.02
N PHE A 62 -22.02 -5.69 -3.39
CA PHE A 62 -20.73 -6.03 -3.98
C PHE A 62 -19.86 -6.78 -2.97
N HIS A 63 -19.76 -6.28 -1.75
CA HIS A 63 -19.02 -6.93 -0.66
C HIS A 63 -19.62 -8.31 -0.33
N GLU A 64 -20.93 -8.42 -0.21
CA GLU A 64 -21.61 -9.70 0.04
C GLU A 64 -21.35 -10.73 -1.07
N THR A 65 -21.25 -10.27 -2.33
CA THR A 65 -21.08 -11.15 -3.49
C THR A 65 -19.65 -11.61 -3.67
N TYR A 66 -18.68 -10.70 -3.48
CA TYR A 66 -17.28 -10.93 -3.84
C TYR A 66 -16.33 -11.12 -2.67
N GLY A 67 -16.76 -10.83 -1.42
CA GLY A 67 -15.97 -10.97 -0.21
C GLY A 67 -14.89 -9.89 -0.01
N TYR A 68 -14.88 -8.84 -0.83
CA TYR A 68 -13.98 -7.68 -0.70
C TYR A 68 -14.73 -6.40 -1.10
N TYR A 69 -14.23 -5.24 -0.67
CA TYR A 69 -14.91 -3.96 -0.87
C TYR A 69 -13.96 -2.78 -1.08
N ALA A 70 -14.48 -1.68 -1.60
CA ALA A 70 -13.77 -0.42 -1.69
C ALA A 70 -13.88 0.32 -0.35
N ASP A 71 -12.76 0.88 0.12
CA ASP A 71 -12.75 1.88 1.19
C ASP A 71 -12.44 3.25 0.56
N PRO A 72 -13.48 4.09 0.37
CA PRO A 72 -13.29 5.43 -0.18
C PRO A 72 -12.51 6.30 0.81
N VAL A 73 -11.34 6.72 0.40
CA VAL A 73 -10.45 7.58 1.20
C VAL A 73 -10.15 8.87 0.45
N ASP A 74 -9.43 9.79 1.04
CA ASP A 74 -8.95 11.00 0.39
C ASP A 74 -7.42 11.12 0.43
N SER A 75 -6.89 12.11 -0.27
CA SER A 75 -5.45 12.34 -0.36
C SER A 75 -4.78 12.73 0.96
N THR A 76 -5.57 13.05 2.01
CA THR A 76 -5.07 13.41 3.36
C THR A 76 -5.08 12.23 4.33
N THR A 77 -5.69 11.10 3.95
CA THR A 77 -5.74 9.88 4.76
C THR A 77 -4.35 9.33 5.09
N ALA A 78 -3.39 9.52 4.19
CA ALA A 78 -2.00 9.12 4.39
C ALA A 78 -1.06 10.34 4.32
N VAL A 79 -0.15 10.45 5.27
CA VAL A 79 0.95 11.42 5.21
C VAL A 79 2.08 10.81 4.38
N LEU A 80 2.37 11.43 3.25
CA LEU A 80 3.29 10.90 2.23
C LEU A 80 4.47 11.84 1.98
N PRO A 81 5.65 11.32 1.61
CA PRO A 81 6.82 12.13 1.25
C PRO A 81 6.55 13.01 0.03
N LYS A 82 7.10 14.20 -0.02
CA LYS A 82 6.96 15.09 -1.19
C LYS A 82 7.33 14.35 -2.49
N GLY A 83 6.54 14.60 -3.55
CA GLY A 83 6.75 14.01 -4.87
C GLY A 83 6.31 12.55 -5.01
N TRP A 84 5.57 12.00 -4.07
CA TRP A 84 5.04 10.62 -4.12
C TRP A 84 4.22 10.33 -5.38
N GLN A 85 3.50 11.33 -5.91
CA GLN A 85 2.70 11.15 -7.13
C GLN A 85 3.54 10.75 -8.35
N GLY A 86 4.79 11.21 -8.39
CA GLY A 86 5.74 10.85 -9.47
C GLY A 86 6.33 9.44 -9.31
N ARG A 87 6.06 8.75 -8.19
CA ARG A 87 6.54 7.41 -7.90
C ARG A 87 5.45 6.35 -7.92
N LEU A 88 4.21 6.74 -8.27
CA LEU A 88 3.09 5.80 -8.39
C LEU A 88 3.38 4.68 -9.39
N ILE A 89 2.93 3.48 -9.07
CA ILE A 89 3.13 2.26 -9.85
C ILE A 89 1.77 1.78 -10.37
N ASN A 90 1.69 1.46 -11.66
CA ASN A 90 0.47 0.85 -12.21
C ASN A 90 0.27 -0.56 -11.62
N MET A 91 -0.92 -0.83 -11.11
CA MET A 91 -1.31 -2.17 -10.69
C MET A 91 -1.42 -3.08 -11.92
N PRO A 92 -0.71 -4.22 -11.93
CA PRO A 92 -0.69 -5.13 -13.09
C PRO A 92 -1.96 -5.99 -13.12
N VAL A 93 -3.11 -5.38 -13.41
CA VAL A 93 -4.39 -6.07 -13.54
C VAL A 93 -4.92 -5.99 -14.97
N THR A 94 -5.52 -7.08 -15.43
CA THR A 94 -6.19 -7.21 -16.71
C THR A 94 -7.71 -7.02 -16.56
N GLU A 95 -8.41 -6.86 -17.69
CA GLU A 95 -9.89 -6.82 -17.73
C GLU A 95 -10.53 -5.68 -16.91
N THR A 96 -9.86 -4.52 -16.84
CA THR A 96 -10.35 -3.34 -16.14
C THR A 96 -11.16 -2.37 -17.01
N ASN A 97 -11.39 -2.69 -18.29
CA ASN A 97 -12.02 -1.79 -19.27
C ASN A 97 -11.28 -0.44 -19.39
N GLY A 98 -9.94 -0.45 -19.29
CA GLY A 98 -9.12 0.75 -19.39
C GLY A 98 -9.08 1.60 -18.11
N VAL A 99 -9.56 1.07 -16.99
CA VAL A 99 -9.41 1.71 -15.68
C VAL A 99 -8.08 1.29 -15.06
N ALA A 100 -7.28 2.25 -14.62
CA ALA A 100 -5.97 2.02 -14.01
C ALA A 100 -6.01 2.24 -12.49
N GLY A 101 -5.41 1.31 -11.74
CA GLY A 101 -5.03 1.49 -10.33
C GLY A 101 -3.59 1.97 -10.25
N LEU A 102 -3.36 3.07 -9.56
CA LEU A 102 -2.06 3.67 -9.33
C LEU A 102 -1.71 3.48 -7.85
N CYS A 103 -0.81 2.57 -7.56
CA CYS A 103 -0.41 2.18 -6.22
C CYS A 103 0.78 3.01 -5.72
N LEU A 104 0.87 3.20 -4.41
CA LEU A 104 2.08 3.75 -3.80
C LEU A 104 3.31 2.87 -4.07
N ASP A 105 4.46 3.50 -4.31
CA ASP A 105 5.75 2.79 -4.23
C ASP A 105 5.89 2.19 -2.82
N PRO A 106 6.46 0.98 -2.66
CA PRO A 106 6.61 0.34 -1.35
C PRO A 106 7.27 1.21 -0.28
N HIS A 107 8.23 2.07 -0.65
CA HIS A 107 8.87 2.97 0.31
C HIS A 107 7.92 4.08 0.77
N ASP A 108 7.13 4.68 -0.15
CA ASP A 108 6.13 5.69 0.22
C ASP A 108 5.04 5.09 1.11
N LEU A 109 4.62 3.84 0.82
CA LEU A 109 3.68 3.09 1.63
C LEU A 109 4.22 2.88 3.06
N LEU A 110 5.47 2.42 3.21
CA LEU A 110 6.06 2.21 4.53
C LEU A 110 6.18 3.54 5.31
N ILE A 111 6.58 4.62 4.64
CA ILE A 111 6.63 5.94 5.29
C ILE A 111 5.28 6.34 5.86
N SER A 112 4.19 6.17 5.10
CA SER A 112 2.84 6.49 5.60
C SER A 112 2.47 5.67 6.84
N LYS A 113 2.87 4.39 6.86
CA LYS A 113 2.65 3.49 8.00
C LYS A 113 3.55 3.82 9.20
N TYR A 114 4.80 4.24 8.99
CA TYR A 114 5.65 4.76 10.07
C TYR A 114 5.11 6.05 10.69
N VAL A 115 4.43 6.89 9.90
CA VAL A 115 3.73 8.07 10.45
C VAL A 115 2.52 7.65 11.27
N ALA A 116 1.66 6.77 10.76
CA ALA A 116 0.45 6.29 11.42
C ALA A 116 0.76 5.44 12.66
N HIS A 117 1.76 4.57 12.57
CA HIS A 117 2.35 3.77 13.65
C HIS A 117 1.33 3.01 14.51
N ARG A 118 0.26 2.48 13.90
CA ARG A 118 -0.71 1.59 14.55
C ARG A 118 -0.08 0.19 14.67
N GLU A 119 -0.57 -0.64 15.57
CA GLU A 119 -0.05 -2.01 15.77
C GLU A 119 0.07 -2.80 14.45
N LYS A 120 -1.00 -2.81 13.66
CA LYS A 120 -1.00 -3.43 12.33
C LYS A 120 0.03 -2.85 11.35
N ASP A 121 0.35 -1.56 11.48
CA ASP A 121 1.33 -0.88 10.61
C ASP A 121 2.76 -1.26 11.00
N ILE A 122 3.02 -1.48 12.29
CA ILE A 122 4.32 -1.93 12.81
C ILE A 122 4.63 -3.33 12.26
N ASP A 123 3.69 -4.26 12.38
CA ASP A 123 3.86 -5.64 11.90
C ASP A 123 4.06 -5.67 10.39
N PHE A 124 3.25 -4.92 9.64
CA PHE A 124 3.39 -4.78 8.19
C PHE A 124 4.78 -4.24 7.80
N ASN A 125 5.23 -3.16 8.43
CA ASN A 125 6.53 -2.56 8.11
C ASN A 125 7.69 -3.52 8.38
N ARG A 126 7.64 -4.28 9.49
CA ARG A 126 8.63 -5.31 9.82
C ARG A 126 8.67 -6.43 8.79
N GLU A 127 7.49 -6.94 8.39
CA GLU A 127 7.38 -7.98 7.38
C GLU A 127 8.00 -7.51 6.05
N VAL A 128 7.63 -6.30 5.59
CA VAL A 128 8.13 -5.74 4.34
C VAL A 128 9.64 -5.45 4.41
N MET A 129 10.13 -4.91 5.52
CA MET A 129 11.56 -4.68 5.74
C MET A 129 12.34 -6.01 5.69
N ALA A 130 11.88 -7.03 6.42
CA ALA A 130 12.51 -8.35 6.46
C ALA A 130 12.48 -9.10 5.13
N SER A 131 11.59 -8.74 4.22
CA SER A 131 11.51 -9.31 2.87
C SER A 131 12.60 -8.79 1.92
N GLY A 132 13.27 -7.67 2.25
CA GLY A 132 14.30 -7.03 1.43
C GLY A 132 13.77 -6.31 0.19
N VAL A 133 12.46 -6.04 0.09
CA VAL A 133 11.87 -5.30 -1.07
C VAL A 133 12.01 -3.79 -0.95
N VAL A 134 12.37 -3.29 0.22
CA VAL A 134 12.63 -1.88 0.49
C VAL A 134 14.06 -1.68 0.99
N ASP A 135 14.62 -0.53 0.65
CA ASP A 135 15.93 -0.09 1.08
C ASP A 135 15.80 0.88 2.25
N ALA A 136 16.47 0.60 3.37
CA ALA A 136 16.39 1.39 4.58
C ALA A 136 16.99 2.80 4.41
N GLU A 137 18.07 2.95 3.63
CA GLU A 137 18.67 4.27 3.36
C GLU A 137 17.72 5.14 2.54
N ARG A 138 17.02 4.55 1.57
CA ARG A 138 15.97 5.25 0.81
C ARG A 138 14.81 5.65 1.71
N LEU A 139 14.37 4.81 2.65
CA LEU A 139 13.35 5.17 3.63
C LEU A 139 13.81 6.36 4.49
N LEU A 140 15.06 6.35 5.01
CA LEU A 140 15.61 7.44 5.80
C LEU A 140 15.67 8.75 5.01
N ALA A 141 16.03 8.71 3.72
CA ALA A 141 16.00 9.89 2.84
C ALA A 141 14.57 10.42 2.62
N LEU A 142 13.56 9.53 2.50
CA LEU A 142 12.16 9.93 2.36
C LEU A 142 11.60 10.57 3.64
N VAL A 143 12.07 10.18 4.82
CA VAL A 143 11.70 10.83 6.09
C VAL A 143 11.98 12.32 6.05
N ASP A 144 13.09 12.75 5.43
CA ASP A 144 13.51 14.16 5.38
C ASP A 144 12.54 15.04 4.58
N ILE A 145 11.90 14.46 3.57
CA ILE A 145 10.94 15.17 2.71
C ILE A 145 9.48 14.89 3.07
N THR A 146 9.24 14.15 4.16
CA THR A 146 7.88 13.90 4.67
C THR A 146 7.40 15.12 5.50
N PRO A 147 6.17 15.61 5.29
CA PRO A 147 5.65 16.80 5.95
C PRO A 147 5.19 16.50 7.38
N VAL A 148 6.12 16.24 8.26
CA VAL A 148 5.93 15.99 9.69
C VAL A 148 6.84 16.90 10.52
N ASP A 149 6.53 17.07 11.80
CA ASP A 149 7.38 17.80 12.72
C ASP A 149 8.70 17.05 13.03
N GLU A 150 9.66 17.74 13.63
CA GLU A 150 10.98 17.18 13.95
C GLU A 150 10.91 16.02 14.96
N THR A 151 9.93 16.04 15.86
CA THR A 151 9.74 14.96 16.83
C THR A 151 9.25 13.68 16.14
N ALA A 152 8.28 13.80 15.25
CA ALA A 152 7.80 12.68 14.45
C ALA A 152 8.91 12.15 13.51
N ARG A 153 9.67 13.05 12.86
CA ARG A 153 10.81 12.69 12.01
C ARG A 153 11.84 11.86 12.76
N ARG A 154 12.23 12.29 13.97
CA ARG A 154 13.19 11.55 14.81
C ARG A 154 12.66 10.18 15.23
N ARG A 155 11.37 10.09 15.58
CA ARG A 155 10.74 8.78 15.89
C ARG A 155 10.74 7.85 14.71
N MET A 156 10.35 8.33 13.52
CA MET A 156 10.34 7.51 12.30
C MET A 156 11.72 6.96 11.99
N ARG A 157 12.78 7.78 12.09
CA ARG A 157 14.15 7.30 11.91
C ARG A 157 14.50 6.18 12.89
N GLY A 158 14.15 6.36 14.17
CA GLY A 158 14.36 5.33 15.19
C GLY A 158 13.64 4.01 14.88
N TYR A 159 12.41 4.07 14.37
CA TYR A 159 11.65 2.89 13.97
C TYR A 159 12.28 2.17 12.76
N ILE A 160 12.64 2.92 11.71
CA ILE A 160 13.29 2.36 10.52
C ILE A 160 14.61 1.68 10.88
N GLU A 161 15.45 2.32 11.69
CA GLU A 161 16.72 1.75 12.14
C GLU A 161 16.53 0.52 13.03
N HIS A 162 15.47 0.51 13.85
CA HIS A 162 15.12 -0.66 14.66
C HIS A 162 14.70 -1.84 13.79
N ASP A 163 13.77 -1.61 12.86
CA ASP A 163 13.24 -2.67 12.00
C ASP A 163 14.30 -3.20 11.03
N ARG A 164 15.22 -2.34 10.56
CA ARG A 164 16.41 -2.75 9.81
C ARG A 164 17.29 -3.72 10.61
N ARG A 165 17.62 -3.37 11.88
CA ARG A 165 18.41 -4.28 12.74
C ARG A 165 17.73 -5.62 12.96
N LEU A 166 16.40 -5.63 13.12
CA LEU A 166 15.64 -6.88 13.23
C LEU A 166 15.74 -7.70 11.95
N ALA A 167 15.59 -7.06 10.78
CA ALA A 167 15.71 -7.72 9.48
C ALA A 167 17.11 -8.32 9.27
N ASP A 168 18.16 -7.55 9.59
CA ASP A 168 19.56 -8.00 9.45
C ASP A 168 19.93 -9.15 10.42
N SER A 169 19.27 -9.23 11.57
CA SER A 169 19.49 -10.28 12.57
C SER A 169 18.67 -11.55 12.31
N ALA A 170 17.67 -11.50 11.44
CA ALA A 170 16.85 -12.65 11.11
C ALA A 170 17.68 -13.67 10.30
N PRO A 171 17.63 -14.99 10.64
CA PRO A 171 18.29 -15.99 9.81
C PRO A 171 17.72 -15.94 8.39
N ALA A 172 18.60 -15.94 7.39
CA ALA A 172 18.19 -15.96 5.98
C ALA A 172 17.13 -17.05 5.79
N LYS A 173 15.93 -16.66 5.32
CA LYS A 173 14.90 -17.63 4.96
C LYS A 173 15.53 -18.54 3.90
N ALA A 174 15.83 -19.80 4.28
CA ALA A 174 16.31 -20.82 3.36
C ALA A 174 15.33 -20.89 2.18
N ASP A 175 15.85 -20.79 0.98
CA ASP A 175 15.10 -20.94 -0.26
C ASP A 175 14.29 -22.24 -0.23
N LEU A 176 12.98 -22.12 -0.02
CA LEU A 176 12.02 -23.21 -0.24
C LEU A 176 11.69 -23.33 -1.75
N ALA A 177 12.72 -23.20 -2.58
CA ALA A 177 12.70 -23.52 -3.99
C ALA A 177 13.68 -24.68 -4.24
N GLY A 178 13.26 -25.87 -3.93
CA GLY A 178 14.10 -27.04 -4.18
C GLY A 178 13.43 -28.35 -3.75
N ASN A 179 12.58 -28.91 -4.57
CA ASN A 179 12.62 -30.30 -4.95
C ASN A 179 11.24 -30.83 -5.38
N THR A 180 10.92 -30.69 -6.64
CA THR A 180 9.98 -31.62 -7.30
C THR A 180 10.74 -32.31 -8.43
N ASP A 181 11.66 -33.20 -8.05
CA ASP A 181 12.04 -34.31 -8.88
C ASP A 181 11.48 -35.59 -8.22
N LYS A 182 10.40 -36.11 -8.79
CA LYS A 182 10.19 -37.54 -9.09
C LYS A 182 8.81 -37.72 -9.73
#